data_f29bf8023a79994633a2b06dea68677a
#
_entry.id   f29bf8023a79994633a2b06dea68677a
#
_cell.length_a   1.000
_cell.length_b   1.000
_cell.length_c   1.000
_cell.angle_alpha   90.00
_cell.angle_beta   90.00
_cell.angle_gamma   90.00
#
_symmetry.space_group_name_H-M   'P 1'
#
loop_
_entity.id
_entity.type
_entity.pdbx_description
1 polymer ?
#
loop_
_entity_poly.entity_id
_entity_poly.type
_entity_poly.pdbx_seq_one_letter_code
_entity_poly.pdbx_strand_id
1 'polypeptide(L)'
;MRGPHVRHIHNFACHCLGLKAYFREPGDGRLHPHIPAHDLVWAVVIGRILRESSFLSLEWLTHSPVRAELGIRAEFGDDALAYSTERMDPEATRAALAGVLRQAKRNKAFENSPFIGLAIDGTGAGRTWKEPCSLCDPIRDAKGEVHGSLHHFVMISVVGAGLTLPIDVEPYGPGDSEYAAAQRLLPRAARNLGPRFANYLVGDGEYATAPFLHSTDEVGLPVVARLKENLPSLAAAVRARFDGQPPHAVFQEGNDRVEVWDADDFDPWETLQWSTVRVLRYRQHKSDGTLVQAEWLTDFPVAKLGSLSFYRMAKSRWEIENRGFNDGKNRYGMEHICHHEPNSILIVWLLIVLALVIERLYRLRHLHRGDHQIRSAMDLLTWLWLTLGSRSPPETG
;
A
#
# COMPACT_ATOMS: atom_id res chain seq x y z
N MET A 1 23.55 -17.67 16.50
CA MET A 1 22.11 -17.50 16.24
C MET A 1 21.82 -17.99 14.83
N ARG A 2 20.80 -18.83 14.63
CA ARG A 2 20.38 -19.24 13.29
C ARG A 2 19.76 -18.02 12.61
N GLY A 3 20.23 -17.65 11.42
CA GLY A 3 19.71 -16.53 10.63
C GLY A 3 18.23 -16.70 10.23
N PRO A 4 17.60 -15.68 9.62
CA PRO A 4 16.25 -15.80 9.10
C PRO A 4 16.18 -16.93 8.07
N HIS A 5 15.10 -17.68 8.12
CA HIS A 5 14.89 -18.87 7.30
C HIS A 5 13.52 -18.75 6.66
N VAL A 6 13.34 -19.18 5.41
CA VAL A 6 12.02 -19.13 4.73
C VAL A 6 10.95 -19.80 5.58
N ARG A 7 11.26 -20.93 6.20
CA ARG A 7 10.34 -21.63 7.12
C ARG A 7 9.94 -20.78 8.34
N HIS A 8 10.80 -19.87 8.81
CA HIS A 8 10.42 -18.93 9.87
C HIS A 8 9.42 -17.90 9.38
N ILE A 9 9.55 -17.40 8.12
CA ILE A 9 8.59 -16.48 7.53
C ILE A 9 7.24 -17.17 7.35
N HIS A 10 7.22 -18.41 6.87
CA HIS A 10 6.00 -19.21 6.77
C HIS A 10 5.32 -19.39 8.14
N ASN A 11 6.08 -19.80 9.15
CA ASN A 11 5.57 -19.98 10.50
C ASN A 11 5.06 -18.67 11.09
N PHE A 12 5.76 -17.56 10.86
CA PHE A 12 5.33 -16.24 11.27
C PHE A 12 4.00 -15.84 10.61
N ALA A 13 3.88 -16.01 9.29
CA ALA A 13 2.66 -15.72 8.56
C ALA A 13 1.48 -16.57 9.06
N CYS A 14 1.69 -17.88 9.26
CA CYS A 14 0.64 -18.81 9.66
C CYS A 14 0.23 -18.67 11.14
N HIS A 15 1.21 -18.57 12.07
CA HIS A 15 0.93 -18.62 13.51
C HIS A 15 0.79 -17.24 14.14
N CYS A 16 1.60 -16.25 13.71
CA CYS A 16 1.56 -14.91 14.29
C CYS A 16 0.54 -14.01 13.61
N LEU A 17 0.34 -14.16 12.30
CA LEU A 17 -0.58 -13.34 11.50
C LEU A 17 -1.89 -14.08 11.15
N GLY A 18 -1.99 -15.39 11.39
CA GLY A 18 -3.20 -16.17 11.16
C GLY A 18 -3.50 -16.47 9.69
N LEU A 19 -2.51 -16.33 8.79
CA LEU A 19 -2.69 -16.42 7.35
C LEU A 19 -3.49 -17.66 6.92
N LYS A 20 -3.14 -18.82 7.46
CA LYS A 20 -3.79 -20.09 7.10
C LYS A 20 -5.30 -20.10 7.42
N ALA A 21 -5.72 -19.41 8.48
CA ALA A 21 -7.13 -19.36 8.86
C ALA A 21 -7.96 -18.50 7.89
N TYR A 22 -7.35 -17.46 7.32
CA TYR A 22 -8.02 -16.55 6.40
C TYR A 22 -8.24 -17.13 4.99
N PHE A 23 -7.44 -18.12 4.56
CA PHE A 23 -7.53 -18.73 3.23
C PHE A 23 -8.04 -20.17 3.25
N ARG A 24 -8.77 -20.58 4.30
CA ARG A 24 -9.26 -21.98 4.42
C ARG A 24 -10.47 -22.29 3.53
N GLU A 25 -11.40 -21.39 3.35
CA GLU A 25 -12.68 -21.69 2.72
C GLU A 25 -13.29 -20.60 1.83
N PRO A 26 -13.46 -19.35 2.20
CA PRO A 26 -14.23 -18.44 1.37
C PRO A 26 -13.38 -17.90 0.23
N GLY A 27 -13.93 -17.90 -0.96
CA GLY A 27 -13.36 -17.26 -2.11
C GLY A 27 -12.58 -18.16 -3.06
N ASP A 28 -12.59 -19.47 -2.87
CA ASP A 28 -12.10 -20.43 -3.85
C ASP A 28 -13.24 -20.84 -4.78
N GLY A 29 -13.39 -20.13 -5.90
CA GLY A 29 -14.42 -20.44 -6.90
C GLY A 29 -14.09 -21.62 -7.82
N ARG A 30 -13.06 -22.41 -7.51
CA ARG A 30 -12.69 -23.59 -8.29
C ARG A 30 -13.65 -24.75 -8.01
N LEU A 31 -13.99 -25.49 -9.07
CA LEU A 31 -14.76 -26.72 -8.96
C LEU A 31 -13.82 -27.88 -8.60
N HIS A 32 -14.12 -28.60 -7.49
CA HIS A 32 -13.36 -29.76 -7.02
C HIS A 32 -11.83 -29.57 -6.93
N PRO A 33 -11.33 -28.57 -6.18
CA PRO A 33 -9.90 -28.29 -6.12
C PRO A 33 -9.12 -29.41 -5.44
N HIS A 34 -8.12 -29.98 -6.13
CA HIS A 34 -7.20 -30.96 -5.55
C HIS A 34 -6.09 -30.29 -4.71
N ILE A 35 -5.74 -29.04 -5.05
CA ILE A 35 -4.71 -28.25 -4.36
C ILE A 35 -5.44 -27.22 -3.49
N PRO A 36 -5.22 -27.21 -2.16
CA PRO A 36 -5.84 -26.26 -1.28
C PRO A 36 -5.50 -24.80 -1.66
N ALA A 37 -6.47 -23.87 -1.59
CA ALA A 37 -6.28 -22.48 -1.96
C ALA A 37 -5.13 -21.81 -1.19
N HIS A 38 -4.95 -22.14 0.09
CA HIS A 38 -3.87 -21.56 0.89
C HIS A 38 -2.46 -21.97 0.41
N ASP A 39 -2.30 -23.12 -0.25
CA ASP A 39 -1.00 -23.57 -0.80
C ASP A 39 -0.65 -22.75 -2.06
N LEU A 40 -1.64 -22.47 -2.91
CA LEU A 40 -1.47 -21.59 -4.09
C LEU A 40 -1.19 -20.13 -3.66
N VAL A 41 -1.97 -19.62 -2.72
CA VAL A 41 -1.74 -18.28 -2.15
C VAL A 41 -0.34 -18.18 -1.54
N TRP A 42 0.06 -19.18 -0.76
CA TRP A 42 1.39 -19.17 -0.15
C TRP A 42 2.51 -19.24 -1.17
N ALA A 43 2.37 -20.02 -2.23
CA ALA A 43 3.36 -20.09 -3.30
C ALA A 43 3.54 -18.73 -3.99
N VAL A 44 2.46 -18.02 -4.28
CA VAL A 44 2.55 -16.64 -4.80
C VAL A 44 3.22 -15.72 -3.79
N VAL A 45 2.80 -15.72 -2.54
CA VAL A 45 3.34 -14.85 -1.48
C VAL A 45 4.85 -15.08 -1.28
N ILE A 46 5.28 -16.34 -1.12
CA ILE A 46 6.71 -16.62 -0.91
C ILE A 46 7.53 -16.35 -2.17
N GLY A 47 6.99 -16.63 -3.36
CA GLY A 47 7.63 -16.28 -4.61
C GLY A 47 7.87 -14.76 -4.70
N ARG A 48 6.87 -13.93 -4.38
CA ARG A 48 7.04 -12.46 -4.36
C ARG A 48 8.07 -12.00 -3.32
N ILE A 49 8.17 -12.63 -2.17
CA ILE A 49 9.24 -12.37 -1.19
C ILE A 49 10.60 -12.73 -1.78
N LEU A 50 10.70 -13.82 -2.55
CA LEU A 50 11.91 -14.25 -3.25
C LEU A 50 12.18 -13.49 -4.57
N ARG A 51 11.29 -12.53 -4.94
CA ARG A 51 11.35 -11.73 -6.18
C ARG A 51 11.08 -12.53 -7.46
N GLU A 52 10.42 -13.65 -7.33
CA GLU A 52 9.91 -14.40 -8.47
C GLU A 52 8.59 -13.79 -8.93
N SER A 53 8.56 -13.26 -10.17
CA SER A 53 7.46 -12.42 -10.63
C SER A 53 6.51 -13.11 -11.63
N SER A 54 6.84 -14.28 -12.20
CA SER A 54 5.99 -14.99 -13.16
C SER A 54 5.38 -16.25 -12.56
N PHE A 55 4.24 -16.71 -13.11
CA PHE A 55 3.68 -18.00 -12.72
C PHE A 55 4.60 -19.16 -13.09
N LEU A 56 5.31 -19.06 -14.22
CA LEU A 56 6.31 -20.06 -14.63
C LEU A 56 7.46 -20.17 -13.61
N SER A 57 7.98 -19.04 -13.11
CA SER A 57 9.02 -19.10 -12.07
C SER A 57 8.48 -19.67 -10.74
N LEU A 58 7.20 -19.44 -10.43
CA LEU A 58 6.54 -20.07 -9.27
C LEU A 58 6.37 -21.57 -9.46
N GLU A 59 6.02 -22.03 -10.66
CA GLU A 59 5.99 -23.46 -10.99
C GLU A 59 7.34 -24.11 -10.72
N TRP A 60 8.44 -23.51 -11.18
CA TRP A 60 9.78 -24.02 -10.87
C TRP A 60 10.06 -24.14 -9.37
N LEU A 61 9.59 -23.18 -8.56
CA LEU A 61 9.70 -23.29 -7.11
C LEU A 61 8.90 -24.47 -6.54
N THR A 62 7.71 -24.77 -7.10
CA THR A 62 6.88 -25.89 -6.63
C THR A 62 7.48 -27.25 -6.99
N HIS A 63 8.22 -27.35 -8.10
CA HIS A 63 8.92 -28.56 -8.52
C HIS A 63 10.35 -28.68 -7.97
N SER A 64 10.83 -27.66 -7.25
CA SER A 64 12.19 -27.63 -6.74
C SER A 64 12.39 -28.58 -5.56
N PRO A 65 13.62 -29.10 -5.34
CA PRO A 65 13.94 -29.94 -4.18
C PRO A 65 13.80 -29.18 -2.85
N VAL A 66 13.83 -27.84 -2.87
CA VAL A 66 13.66 -26.98 -1.67
C VAL A 66 12.20 -26.63 -1.40
N ARG A 67 11.24 -27.12 -2.18
CA ARG A 67 9.80 -26.86 -2.03
C ARG A 67 9.30 -26.98 -0.58
N ALA A 68 9.66 -28.06 0.09
CA ALA A 68 9.24 -28.31 1.47
C ALA A 68 9.79 -27.26 2.45
N GLU A 69 10.97 -26.72 2.19
CA GLU A 69 11.58 -25.65 2.98
C GLU A 69 10.88 -24.30 2.74
N LEU A 70 10.37 -24.11 1.51
CA LEU A 70 9.53 -22.96 1.17
C LEU A 70 8.15 -23.02 1.83
N GLY A 71 7.74 -24.16 2.39
CA GLY A 71 6.43 -24.39 2.97
C GLY A 71 5.35 -24.71 1.92
N ILE A 72 5.76 -25.01 0.68
CA ILE A 72 4.87 -25.42 -0.41
C ILE A 72 4.70 -26.95 -0.35
N ARG A 73 3.46 -27.42 -0.23
CA ARG A 73 3.17 -28.85 0.03
C ARG A 73 2.96 -29.66 -1.21
N ALA A 74 2.35 -29.07 -2.25
CA ALA A 74 2.01 -29.73 -3.49
C ALA A 74 2.84 -29.18 -4.65
N GLU A 75 3.06 -30.03 -5.65
CA GLU A 75 3.55 -29.61 -6.97
C GLU A 75 2.37 -29.21 -7.83
N PHE A 76 2.52 -28.11 -8.56
CA PHE A 76 1.51 -27.61 -9.49
C PHE A 76 2.13 -26.69 -10.51
N GLY A 77 1.49 -26.63 -11.69
CA GLY A 77 1.91 -25.80 -12.80
C GLY A 77 1.41 -24.36 -12.73
N ASP A 78 1.86 -23.55 -13.65
CA ASP A 78 1.47 -22.16 -13.85
C ASP A 78 -0.02 -22.02 -14.22
N ASP A 79 -0.56 -23.01 -14.95
CA ASP A 79 -1.97 -23.15 -15.31
C ASP A 79 -2.89 -23.26 -14.07
N ALA A 80 -2.45 -23.98 -13.03
CA ALA A 80 -3.18 -24.07 -11.78
C ALA A 80 -3.24 -22.71 -11.05
N LEU A 81 -2.18 -21.90 -11.13
CA LEU A 81 -2.15 -20.54 -10.60
C LEU A 81 -3.07 -19.62 -11.40
N ALA A 82 -3.02 -19.66 -12.73
CA ALA A 82 -3.90 -18.89 -13.60
C ALA A 82 -5.37 -19.23 -13.32
N TYR A 83 -5.73 -20.52 -13.37
CA TYR A 83 -7.08 -21.01 -13.09
C TYR A 83 -7.60 -20.60 -11.71
N SER A 84 -6.73 -20.65 -10.70
CA SER A 84 -7.08 -20.26 -9.33
C SER A 84 -7.33 -18.75 -9.22
N THR A 85 -6.41 -17.92 -9.71
CA THR A 85 -6.50 -16.47 -9.59
C THR A 85 -7.65 -15.87 -10.40
N GLU A 86 -8.05 -16.48 -11.52
CA GLU A 86 -9.27 -16.11 -12.24
C GLU A 86 -10.55 -16.27 -11.40
N ARG A 87 -10.57 -17.23 -10.47
CA ARG A 87 -11.78 -17.69 -9.76
C ARG A 87 -11.80 -17.34 -8.28
N MET A 88 -10.68 -16.85 -7.75
CA MET A 88 -10.67 -16.37 -6.36
C MET A 88 -11.56 -15.14 -6.21
N ASP A 89 -12.29 -15.08 -5.10
CA ASP A 89 -13.08 -13.92 -4.71
C ASP A 89 -12.18 -12.79 -4.20
N PRO A 90 -12.15 -11.63 -4.87
CA PRO A 90 -11.37 -10.48 -4.42
C PRO A 90 -11.80 -9.98 -3.03
N GLU A 91 -13.10 -10.01 -2.71
CA GLU A 91 -13.56 -9.51 -1.41
C GLU A 91 -13.11 -10.40 -0.25
N ALA A 92 -13.11 -11.72 -0.44
CA ALA A 92 -12.54 -12.65 0.54
C ALA A 92 -11.03 -12.43 0.71
N THR A 93 -10.31 -12.20 -0.38
CA THR A 93 -8.86 -11.90 -0.36
C THR A 93 -8.57 -10.59 0.37
N ARG A 94 -9.34 -9.53 0.12
CA ARG A 94 -9.26 -8.24 0.82
C ARG A 94 -9.56 -8.37 2.31
N ALA A 95 -10.59 -9.13 2.66
CA ALA A 95 -10.95 -9.40 4.06
C ALA A 95 -9.84 -10.16 4.79
N ALA A 96 -9.19 -11.12 4.12
CA ALA A 96 -8.04 -11.85 4.65
C ALA A 96 -6.85 -10.93 4.90
N LEU A 97 -6.51 -10.06 3.94
CA LEU A 97 -5.43 -9.08 4.05
C LEU A 97 -5.68 -8.11 5.22
N ALA A 98 -6.90 -7.56 5.33
CA ALA A 98 -7.30 -6.73 6.45
C ALA A 98 -7.24 -7.50 7.80
N GLY A 99 -7.57 -8.79 7.78
CA GLY A 99 -7.43 -9.68 8.94
C GLY A 99 -5.99 -9.79 9.44
N VAL A 100 -5.03 -9.95 8.51
CA VAL A 100 -3.58 -9.95 8.81
C VAL A 100 -3.16 -8.62 9.46
N LEU A 101 -3.63 -7.49 8.94
CA LEU A 101 -3.31 -6.17 9.49
C LEU A 101 -3.93 -5.92 10.87
N ARG A 102 -5.19 -6.34 11.08
CA ARG A 102 -5.81 -6.31 12.42
C ARG A 102 -5.02 -7.17 13.42
N GLN A 103 -4.54 -8.33 12.98
CA GLN A 103 -3.69 -9.18 13.83
C GLN A 103 -2.35 -8.50 14.12
N ALA A 104 -1.72 -7.85 13.12
CA ALA A 104 -0.51 -7.09 13.34
C ALA A 104 -0.71 -5.95 14.37
N LYS A 105 -1.83 -5.23 14.30
CA LYS A 105 -2.20 -4.20 15.29
C LYS A 105 -2.37 -4.80 16.70
N ARG A 106 -3.07 -5.92 16.83
CA ARG A 106 -3.18 -6.66 18.12
C ARG A 106 -1.80 -7.10 18.64
N ASN A 107 -0.90 -7.47 17.75
CA ASN A 107 0.48 -7.82 18.06
C ASN A 107 1.39 -6.61 18.29
N LYS A 108 0.81 -5.41 18.44
CA LYS A 108 1.51 -4.15 18.75
C LYS A 108 2.53 -3.69 17.69
N ALA A 109 2.27 -3.99 16.41
CA ALA A 109 3.15 -3.54 15.32
C ALA A 109 3.24 -2.01 15.19
N PHE A 110 2.28 -1.27 15.73
CA PHE A 110 2.17 0.20 15.64
C PHE A 110 2.28 0.90 16.99
N GLU A 111 2.74 0.22 18.05
CA GLU A 111 2.74 0.77 19.42
C GLU A 111 3.63 2.00 19.63
N ASN A 112 4.62 2.20 18.77
CA ASN A 112 5.57 3.31 18.89
C ASN A 112 5.08 4.58 18.16
N SER A 113 3.89 4.56 17.57
CA SER A 113 3.32 5.74 16.89
C SER A 113 2.10 6.27 17.62
N PRO A 114 2.00 7.59 17.86
CA PRO A 114 0.82 8.19 18.46
C PRO A 114 -0.39 8.16 17.53
N PHE A 115 -0.17 8.08 16.20
CA PHE A 115 -1.20 8.08 15.19
C PHE A 115 -0.89 7.05 14.10
N ILE A 116 -1.93 6.40 13.62
CA ILE A 116 -1.90 5.52 12.44
C ILE A 116 -2.69 6.23 11.36
N GLY A 117 -2.04 6.56 10.24
CA GLY A 117 -2.68 7.14 9.07
C GLY A 117 -3.00 6.09 8.02
N LEU A 118 -3.95 6.42 7.15
CA LEU A 118 -4.17 5.77 5.87
C LEU A 118 -3.83 6.78 4.78
N ALA A 119 -2.98 6.42 3.83
CA ALA A 119 -2.77 7.21 2.62
C ALA A 119 -3.52 6.55 1.47
N ILE A 120 -4.14 7.36 0.61
CA ILE A 120 -4.81 6.93 -0.61
C ILE A 120 -4.20 7.68 -1.79
N ASP A 121 -3.90 6.94 -2.87
CA ASP A 121 -3.30 7.52 -4.07
C ASP A 121 -3.42 6.54 -5.25
N GLY A 122 -3.39 7.05 -6.49
CA GLY A 122 -3.47 6.26 -7.70
C GLY A 122 -2.13 6.06 -8.41
N THR A 123 -2.03 5.01 -9.20
CA THR A 123 -0.85 4.73 -10.03
C THR A 123 -1.18 3.80 -11.17
N GLY A 124 -0.30 3.78 -12.21
CA GLY A 124 -0.34 2.78 -13.26
C GLY A 124 0.74 1.72 -13.09
N ALA A 125 0.46 0.48 -13.45
CA ALA A 125 1.40 -0.64 -13.47
C ALA A 125 1.01 -1.67 -14.53
N GLY A 126 1.90 -2.60 -14.84
CA GLY A 126 1.60 -3.72 -15.72
C GLY A 126 1.38 -3.33 -17.17
N ARG A 127 2.37 -2.63 -17.76
CA ARG A 127 2.35 -2.33 -19.20
C ARG A 127 2.32 -3.61 -20.03
N THR A 128 1.45 -3.64 -21.04
CA THR A 128 1.27 -4.78 -21.93
C THR A 128 1.11 -4.36 -23.39
N TRP A 129 1.48 -5.25 -24.31
CA TRP A 129 1.21 -5.16 -25.75
C TRP A 129 0.31 -6.29 -26.23
N LYS A 130 -0.22 -7.11 -25.31
CA LYS A 130 -1.19 -8.16 -25.60
C LYS A 130 -2.55 -7.56 -25.94
N GLU A 131 -3.46 -8.41 -26.41
CA GLU A 131 -4.86 -8.04 -26.62
C GLU A 131 -5.42 -7.39 -25.34
N PRO A 132 -6.09 -6.22 -25.47
CA PRO A 132 -6.55 -5.46 -24.31
C PRO A 132 -7.61 -6.22 -23.51
N CYS A 133 -7.50 -6.24 -22.20
CA CYS A 133 -8.57 -6.63 -21.28
C CYS A 133 -9.41 -5.40 -20.88
N SER A 134 -10.46 -5.59 -20.11
CA SER A 134 -11.36 -4.50 -19.67
C SER A 134 -10.70 -3.45 -18.76
N LEU A 135 -9.52 -3.76 -18.18
CA LEU A 135 -8.75 -2.83 -17.36
C LEU A 135 -7.63 -2.11 -18.12
N CYS A 136 -7.43 -2.45 -19.39
CA CYS A 136 -6.38 -1.87 -20.22
C CYS A 136 -6.73 -0.46 -20.65
N ASP A 137 -5.96 0.53 -20.22
CA ASP A 137 -6.02 1.89 -20.71
C ASP A 137 -4.97 2.11 -21.81
N PRO A 138 -5.34 2.50 -23.04
CA PRO A 138 -4.42 2.59 -24.15
C PRO A 138 -3.41 3.73 -23.97
N ILE A 139 -2.12 3.40 -24.11
CA ILE A 139 -1.04 4.39 -24.14
C ILE A 139 -0.98 4.96 -25.55
N ARG A 140 -1.29 6.26 -25.70
CA ARG A 140 -1.25 6.97 -26.98
C ARG A 140 -0.07 7.91 -27.06
N ASP A 141 0.52 7.99 -28.23
CA ASP A 141 1.52 9.02 -28.54
C ASP A 141 0.88 10.37 -28.88
N ALA A 142 1.71 11.37 -29.20
CA ALA A 142 1.25 12.70 -29.58
C ALA A 142 0.42 12.72 -30.91
N LYS A 143 0.49 11.64 -31.70
CA LYS A 143 -0.30 11.46 -32.93
C LYS A 143 -1.58 10.67 -32.70
N GLY A 144 -1.80 10.18 -31.47
CA GLY A 144 -2.96 9.37 -31.09
C GLY A 144 -2.80 7.88 -31.39
N GLU A 145 -1.64 7.42 -31.87
CA GLU A 145 -1.36 6.01 -32.11
C GLU A 145 -1.18 5.25 -30.81
N VAL A 146 -1.72 4.02 -30.74
CA VAL A 146 -1.65 3.18 -29.55
C VAL A 146 -0.34 2.40 -29.51
N HIS A 147 0.43 2.58 -28.45
CA HIS A 147 1.71 1.91 -28.20
C HIS A 147 1.67 0.96 -26.98
N GLY A 148 0.62 0.17 -26.88
CA GLY A 148 0.37 -0.72 -25.75
C GLY A 148 -0.68 -0.18 -24.81
N SER A 149 -0.85 -0.87 -23.68
CA SER A 149 -1.82 -0.51 -22.65
C SER A 149 -1.17 -0.55 -21.28
N LEU A 150 -1.74 0.23 -20.35
CA LEU A 150 -1.35 0.27 -18.95
C LEU A 150 -2.58 -0.06 -18.10
N HIS A 151 -2.37 -0.71 -16.97
CA HIS A 151 -3.42 -0.93 -15.98
C HIS A 151 -3.29 0.11 -14.88
N HIS A 152 -4.41 0.63 -14.41
CA HIS A 152 -4.46 1.62 -13.33
C HIS A 152 -5.12 1.06 -12.09
N PHE A 153 -4.69 1.52 -10.93
CA PHE A 153 -5.34 1.21 -9.65
C PHE A 153 -5.11 2.31 -8.63
N VAL A 154 -6.04 2.42 -7.71
CA VAL A 154 -5.88 3.18 -6.47
C VAL A 154 -5.44 2.21 -5.38
N MET A 155 -4.51 2.63 -4.56
CA MET A 155 -4.04 1.89 -3.39
C MET A 155 -4.34 2.66 -2.12
N ILE A 156 -4.67 1.93 -1.05
CA ILE A 156 -4.71 2.48 0.30
C ILE A 156 -3.65 1.78 1.16
N SER A 157 -2.92 2.56 1.96
CA SER A 157 -1.78 2.06 2.76
C SER A 157 -1.78 2.64 4.16
N VAL A 158 -1.37 1.86 5.16
CA VAL A 158 -0.96 2.40 6.47
C VAL A 158 0.27 3.27 6.29
N VAL A 159 0.24 4.46 6.87
CA VAL A 159 1.34 5.43 6.87
C VAL A 159 1.46 6.13 8.24
N GLY A 160 2.52 6.90 8.44
CA GLY A 160 2.71 7.71 9.64
C GLY A 160 3.02 6.92 10.91
N ALA A 161 3.09 5.61 10.83
CA ALA A 161 3.33 4.72 11.96
C ALA A 161 4.78 4.17 12.02
N GLY A 162 5.71 4.79 11.28
CA GLY A 162 7.09 4.30 11.12
C GLY A 162 7.19 3.06 10.23
N LEU A 163 6.06 2.55 9.76
CA LEU A 163 5.93 1.37 8.91
C LEU A 163 4.82 1.61 7.90
N THR A 164 5.14 1.53 6.62
CA THR A 164 4.16 1.66 5.53
C THR A 164 3.69 0.28 5.12
N LEU A 165 2.40 0.00 5.20
CA LEU A 165 1.81 -1.28 4.83
C LEU A 165 0.64 -1.05 3.87
N PRO A 166 0.76 -1.42 2.58
CA PRO A 166 -0.40 -1.46 1.69
C PRO A 166 -1.50 -2.38 2.24
N ILE A 167 -2.75 -1.99 2.03
CA ILE A 167 -3.93 -2.66 2.61
C ILE A 167 -4.79 -3.27 1.53
N ASP A 168 -5.08 -2.48 0.50
CA ASP A 168 -6.04 -2.84 -0.55
C ASP A 168 -5.71 -2.08 -1.83
N VAL A 169 -6.15 -2.61 -2.97
CA VAL A 169 -6.07 -1.97 -4.28
C VAL A 169 -7.42 -2.06 -4.98
N GLU A 170 -7.77 -1.00 -5.69
CA GLU A 170 -8.95 -0.94 -6.55
C GLU A 170 -8.55 -0.62 -7.97
N PRO A 171 -8.65 -1.57 -8.92
CA PRO A 171 -8.36 -1.28 -10.31
C PRO A 171 -9.46 -0.42 -10.94
N TYR A 172 -9.07 0.36 -11.96
CA TYR A 172 -9.99 1.08 -12.82
C TYR A 172 -9.47 1.06 -14.27
N GLY A 173 -10.36 1.13 -15.22
CA GLY A 173 -10.08 1.06 -16.65
C GLY A 173 -10.80 2.15 -17.44
N PRO A 174 -10.87 2.02 -18.78
CA PRO A 174 -11.53 2.99 -19.65
C PRO A 174 -12.97 3.28 -19.21
N GLY A 175 -13.33 4.57 -19.11
CA GLY A 175 -14.65 5.01 -18.65
C GLY A 175 -14.82 5.11 -17.13
N ASP A 176 -13.83 4.73 -16.36
CA ASP A 176 -13.76 4.90 -14.92
C ASP A 176 -12.66 5.93 -14.57
N SER A 177 -12.48 6.27 -13.29
CA SER A 177 -11.50 7.25 -12.86
C SER A 177 -10.84 6.86 -11.55
N GLU A 178 -9.65 7.40 -11.29
CA GLU A 178 -8.95 7.28 -10.01
C GLU A 178 -9.86 7.69 -8.86
N TYR A 179 -10.55 8.83 -9.03
CA TYR A 179 -11.47 9.36 -8.02
C TYR A 179 -12.62 8.39 -7.69
N ALA A 180 -13.29 7.83 -8.72
CA ALA A 180 -14.36 6.86 -8.51
C ALA A 180 -13.87 5.56 -7.88
N ALA A 181 -12.69 5.10 -8.28
CA ALA A 181 -12.04 3.95 -7.65
C ALA A 181 -11.71 4.21 -6.18
N ALA A 182 -11.22 5.41 -5.83
CA ALA A 182 -10.96 5.81 -4.45
C ALA A 182 -12.24 5.84 -3.60
N GLN A 183 -13.35 6.33 -4.17
CA GLN A 183 -14.66 6.33 -3.49
C GLN A 183 -15.21 4.92 -3.22
N ARG A 184 -14.88 3.93 -4.05
CA ARG A 184 -15.21 2.51 -3.79
C ARG A 184 -14.28 1.89 -2.76
N LEU A 185 -12.99 2.23 -2.84
CA LEU A 185 -11.93 1.65 -2.01
C LEU A 185 -12.06 2.06 -0.53
N LEU A 186 -12.26 3.35 -0.25
CA LEU A 186 -12.23 3.89 1.10
C LEU A 186 -13.27 3.23 2.05
N PRO A 187 -14.57 3.20 1.76
CA PRO A 187 -15.55 2.60 2.67
C PRO A 187 -15.37 1.09 2.83
N ARG A 188 -14.90 0.40 1.78
CA ARG A 188 -14.57 -1.02 1.84
C ARG A 188 -13.38 -1.28 2.76
N ALA A 189 -12.29 -0.56 2.59
CA ALA A 189 -11.10 -0.69 3.41
C ALA A 189 -11.41 -0.36 4.89
N ALA A 190 -12.13 0.73 5.15
CA ALA A 190 -12.55 1.11 6.51
C ALA A 190 -13.41 0.02 7.17
N ARG A 191 -14.39 -0.54 6.46
CA ARG A 191 -15.21 -1.66 6.95
C ARG A 191 -14.37 -2.91 7.25
N ASN A 192 -13.47 -3.29 6.36
CA ASN A 192 -12.62 -4.49 6.51
C ASN A 192 -11.61 -4.34 7.64
N LEU A 193 -11.04 -3.17 7.84
CA LEU A 193 -10.12 -2.88 8.95
C LEU A 193 -10.85 -2.78 10.30
N GLY A 194 -12.10 -2.35 10.27
CA GLY A 194 -12.92 -2.10 11.45
C GLY A 194 -12.68 -0.71 12.08
N PRO A 195 -13.61 -0.28 12.96
CA PRO A 195 -13.55 1.03 13.58
C PRO A 195 -12.28 1.18 14.43
N ARG A 196 -11.76 2.40 14.50
CA ARG A 196 -10.57 2.74 15.29
C ARG A 196 -9.28 2.02 14.85
N PHE A 197 -9.24 1.48 13.64
CA PHE A 197 -7.98 0.95 13.10
C PHE A 197 -6.99 2.07 12.83
N ALA A 198 -7.41 3.13 12.17
CA ALA A 198 -6.63 4.32 11.85
C ALA A 198 -7.21 5.57 12.54
N ASN A 199 -6.41 6.62 12.57
CA ASN A 199 -6.73 7.90 13.21
C ASN A 199 -7.04 9.00 12.19
N TYR A 200 -6.54 8.89 10.95
CA TYR A 200 -6.72 9.86 9.88
C TYR A 200 -6.54 9.23 8.50
N LEU A 201 -7.06 9.91 7.49
CA LEU A 201 -6.78 9.65 6.08
C LEU A 201 -5.93 10.80 5.53
N VAL A 202 -4.94 10.52 4.70
CA VAL A 202 -4.18 11.54 3.96
C VAL A 202 -4.24 11.27 2.46
N GLY A 203 -4.51 12.33 1.67
CA GLY A 203 -4.63 12.24 0.21
C GLY A 203 -4.07 13.45 -0.51
N ASP A 204 -3.94 13.35 -1.83
CA ASP A 204 -3.54 14.47 -2.68
C ASP A 204 -4.70 15.48 -2.87
N GLY A 205 -4.42 16.58 -3.57
CA GLY A 205 -5.39 17.63 -3.85
C GLY A 205 -6.59 17.18 -4.69
N GLU A 206 -6.46 16.12 -5.46
CA GLU A 206 -7.58 15.51 -6.18
C GLU A 206 -8.69 15.00 -5.26
N TYR A 207 -8.33 14.62 -4.04
CA TYR A 207 -9.25 14.18 -3.00
C TYR A 207 -9.79 15.32 -2.12
N ALA A 208 -9.32 16.56 -2.32
CA ALA A 208 -9.83 17.74 -1.63
C ALA A 208 -11.13 18.25 -2.28
N THR A 209 -12.16 17.42 -2.33
CA THR A 209 -13.49 17.71 -2.87
C THR A 209 -14.56 17.38 -1.83
N ALA A 210 -15.64 18.14 -1.79
CA ALA A 210 -16.70 17.92 -0.80
C ALA A 210 -17.24 16.48 -0.80
N PRO A 211 -17.55 15.84 -1.93
CA PRO A 211 -18.04 14.45 -1.91
C PRO A 211 -17.04 13.45 -1.33
N PHE A 212 -15.72 13.63 -1.56
CA PHE A 212 -14.72 12.73 -0.97
C PHE A 212 -14.55 13.00 0.53
N LEU A 213 -14.52 14.27 0.94
CA LEU A 213 -14.43 14.66 2.35
C LEU A 213 -15.65 14.16 3.15
N HIS A 214 -16.86 14.23 2.58
CA HIS A 214 -18.05 13.63 3.19
C HIS A 214 -17.93 12.10 3.31
N SER A 215 -17.35 11.42 2.32
CA SER A 215 -17.10 9.97 2.43
C SER A 215 -16.11 9.63 3.55
N THR A 216 -15.15 10.52 3.87
CA THR A 216 -14.27 10.35 5.04
C THR A 216 -15.01 10.54 6.36
N ASP A 217 -15.94 11.50 6.42
CA ASP A 217 -16.82 11.72 7.59
C ASP A 217 -17.71 10.51 7.84
N GLU A 218 -18.30 9.92 6.79
CA GLU A 218 -19.15 8.72 6.88
C GLU A 218 -18.41 7.50 7.46
N VAL A 219 -17.12 7.35 7.15
CA VAL A 219 -16.29 6.27 7.72
C VAL A 219 -15.63 6.66 9.04
N GLY A 220 -15.84 7.88 9.51
CA GLY A 220 -15.32 8.39 10.79
C GLY A 220 -13.80 8.58 10.81
N LEU A 221 -13.20 8.92 9.68
CA LEU A 221 -11.77 9.20 9.54
C LEU A 221 -11.56 10.69 9.22
N PRO A 222 -11.05 11.48 10.16
CA PRO A 222 -10.60 12.84 9.86
C PRO A 222 -9.59 12.84 8.70
N VAL A 223 -9.68 13.84 7.83
CA VAL A 223 -8.88 13.90 6.61
C VAL A 223 -7.77 14.93 6.70
N VAL A 224 -6.67 14.64 6.03
CA VAL A 224 -5.58 15.58 5.74
C VAL A 224 -5.40 15.59 4.22
N ALA A 225 -5.95 16.59 3.54
CA ALA A 225 -5.90 16.69 2.08
C ALA A 225 -5.01 17.86 1.65
N ARG A 226 -4.27 17.65 0.54
CA ARG A 226 -3.43 18.70 0.01
C ARG A 226 -4.29 19.82 -0.60
N LEU A 227 -4.06 21.05 -0.17
CA LEU A 227 -4.66 22.22 -0.82
C LEU A 227 -3.86 22.58 -2.07
N LYS A 228 -4.53 22.64 -3.19
CA LYS A 228 -4.00 23.05 -4.51
C LYS A 228 -4.91 24.13 -5.10
N GLU A 229 -4.62 24.55 -6.31
CA GLU A 229 -5.41 25.54 -7.06
C GLU A 229 -6.84 25.08 -7.41
N ASN A 230 -7.19 23.83 -7.15
CA ASN A 230 -8.56 23.31 -7.31
C ASN A 230 -9.57 23.94 -6.33
N LEU A 231 -9.11 24.61 -5.27
CA LEU A 231 -9.90 25.36 -4.29
C LEU A 231 -9.43 26.84 -4.27
N PRO A 232 -9.67 27.61 -5.36
CA PRO A 232 -9.04 28.93 -5.54
C PRO A 232 -9.40 29.94 -4.47
N SER A 233 -10.65 29.95 -3.98
CA SER A 233 -11.10 30.87 -2.93
C SER A 233 -10.40 30.60 -1.61
N LEU A 234 -10.31 29.33 -1.19
CA LEU A 234 -9.59 28.94 0.03
C LEU A 234 -8.09 29.24 -0.11
N ALA A 235 -7.49 28.90 -1.25
CA ALA A 235 -6.08 29.18 -1.51
C ALA A 235 -5.77 30.70 -1.47
N ALA A 236 -6.67 31.54 -1.97
CA ALA A 236 -6.55 33.00 -1.88
C ALA A 236 -6.65 33.49 -0.43
N ALA A 237 -7.61 32.97 0.34
CA ALA A 237 -7.75 33.30 1.78
C ALA A 237 -6.51 32.88 2.58
N VAL A 238 -5.95 31.71 2.30
CA VAL A 238 -4.72 31.19 2.94
C VAL A 238 -3.52 32.08 2.59
N ARG A 239 -3.38 32.52 1.34
CA ARG A 239 -2.35 33.50 0.97
C ARG A 239 -2.52 34.80 1.72
N ALA A 240 -3.71 35.38 1.72
CA ALA A 240 -3.98 36.63 2.42
C ALA A 240 -3.68 36.54 3.94
N ARG A 241 -3.91 35.37 4.55
CA ARG A 241 -3.70 35.14 5.98
C ARG A 241 -2.24 34.92 6.36
N PHE A 242 -1.46 34.21 5.54
CA PHE A 242 -0.12 33.74 5.89
C PHE A 242 1.01 34.53 5.24
N ASP A 243 0.77 35.18 4.09
CA ASP A 243 1.82 35.92 3.39
C ASP A 243 2.27 37.14 4.21
N GLY A 244 3.60 37.29 4.36
CA GLY A 244 4.18 38.35 5.16
C GLY A 244 4.09 38.17 6.68
N GLN A 245 3.41 37.14 7.16
CA GLN A 245 3.32 36.85 8.60
C GLN A 245 4.48 35.94 9.05
N PRO A 246 4.99 36.11 10.28
CA PRO A 246 5.96 35.20 10.84
C PRO A 246 5.36 33.78 11.01
N PRO A 247 6.15 32.72 10.92
CA PRO A 247 5.67 31.36 11.15
C PRO A 247 5.23 31.17 12.61
N HIS A 248 4.16 30.40 12.81
CA HIS A 248 3.67 30.05 14.16
C HIS A 248 4.62 29.10 14.90
N ALA A 249 5.34 28.26 14.13
CA ALA A 249 6.34 27.34 14.67
C ALA A 249 7.50 27.17 13.71
N VAL A 250 8.69 26.97 14.26
CA VAL A 250 9.92 26.62 13.52
C VAL A 250 10.58 25.45 14.23
N PHE A 251 10.95 24.42 13.48
CA PHE A 251 11.66 23.27 14.03
C PHE A 251 12.65 22.68 13.02
N GLN A 252 13.50 21.77 13.48
CA GLN A 252 14.43 21.03 12.64
C GLN A 252 13.88 19.63 12.35
N GLU A 253 13.98 19.19 11.09
CA GLU A 253 13.71 17.83 10.66
C GLU A 253 14.99 17.28 9.99
N GLY A 254 15.77 16.53 10.75
CA GLY A 254 17.12 16.17 10.33
C GLY A 254 17.99 17.43 10.17
N ASN A 255 18.51 17.64 8.94
CA ASN A 255 19.29 18.84 8.59
C ASN A 255 18.47 19.97 8.00
N ASP A 256 17.15 19.79 7.84
CA ASP A 256 16.27 20.75 7.20
C ASP A 256 15.58 21.63 8.24
N ARG A 257 15.42 22.93 7.93
CA ARG A 257 14.64 23.88 8.74
C ARG A 257 13.21 23.94 8.22
N VAL A 258 12.24 23.74 9.09
CA VAL A 258 10.81 23.76 8.74
C VAL A 258 10.11 24.91 9.45
N GLU A 259 9.44 25.74 8.69
CA GLU A 259 8.56 26.83 9.14
C GLU A 259 7.11 26.41 8.91
N VAL A 260 6.22 26.71 9.88
CA VAL A 260 4.81 26.30 9.83
C VAL A 260 3.90 27.47 10.16
N TRP A 261 2.88 27.68 9.35
CA TRP A 261 1.72 28.53 9.59
C TRP A 261 0.49 27.63 9.74
N ASP A 262 -0.38 27.92 10.69
CA ASP A 262 -1.52 27.05 11.03
C ASP A 262 -2.69 27.92 11.54
N ALA A 263 -3.87 27.76 10.97
CA ALA A 263 -5.09 28.44 11.38
C ALA A 263 -6.32 27.57 11.09
N ASP A 264 -7.34 27.60 11.97
CA ASP A 264 -8.52 26.73 11.93
C ASP A 264 -9.84 27.49 11.75
N ASP A 265 -9.76 28.74 11.33
CA ASP A 265 -10.88 29.66 11.17
C ASP A 265 -11.18 30.05 9.71
N PHE A 266 -10.79 29.21 8.74
CA PHE A 266 -11.14 29.44 7.34
C PHE A 266 -12.57 29.01 7.07
N ASP A 267 -13.27 29.79 6.25
CA ASP A 267 -14.61 29.45 5.79
C ASP A 267 -14.55 28.25 4.82
N PRO A 268 -15.43 27.26 5.00
CA PRO A 268 -15.58 26.18 4.03
C PRO A 268 -16.20 26.72 2.72
N TRP A 269 -15.92 26.05 1.59
CA TRP A 269 -16.63 26.36 0.36
C TRP A 269 -18.07 25.79 0.41
N GLU A 270 -18.95 26.35 -0.41
CA GLU A 270 -20.42 26.17 -0.34
C GLU A 270 -20.89 24.73 -0.21
N THR A 271 -20.24 23.78 -0.90
CA THR A 271 -20.65 22.37 -0.91
C THR A 271 -20.05 21.57 0.26
N LEU A 272 -19.09 22.11 0.99
CA LEU A 272 -18.48 21.47 2.16
C LEU A 272 -19.24 21.86 3.43
N GLN A 273 -19.92 20.90 4.03
CA GLN A 273 -20.77 21.10 5.21
C GLN A 273 -20.00 21.08 6.54
N TRP A 274 -18.75 21.49 6.54
CA TRP A 274 -17.97 21.67 7.76
C TRP A 274 -18.24 23.04 8.39
N SER A 275 -18.04 23.16 9.69
CA SER A 275 -18.17 24.46 10.37
C SER A 275 -17.02 25.41 10.01
N THR A 276 -15.81 24.90 9.96
CA THR A 276 -14.58 25.61 9.57
C THR A 276 -13.62 24.66 8.91
N VAL A 277 -12.67 25.21 8.17
CA VAL A 277 -11.53 24.46 7.59
C VAL A 277 -10.27 24.93 8.30
N ARG A 278 -9.48 23.97 8.78
CA ARG A 278 -8.14 24.27 9.27
C ARG A 278 -7.14 24.08 8.15
N VAL A 279 -6.23 25.02 7.98
CA VAL A 279 -5.16 24.96 6.99
C VAL A 279 -3.81 25.11 7.66
N LEU A 280 -2.90 24.21 7.31
CA LEU A 280 -1.49 24.29 7.63
C LEU A 280 -0.70 24.53 6.35
N ARG A 281 0.13 25.59 6.34
CA ARG A 281 1.21 25.78 5.37
C ARG A 281 2.51 25.40 6.04
N TYR A 282 3.38 24.68 5.31
CA TYR A 282 4.77 24.55 5.73
C TYR A 282 5.72 25.00 4.63
N ARG A 283 6.89 25.47 5.04
CA ARG A 283 8.03 25.77 4.19
C ARG A 283 9.26 25.06 4.75
N GLN A 284 9.81 24.14 3.97
CA GLN A 284 10.98 23.34 4.32
C GLN A 284 12.19 23.83 3.52
N HIS A 285 13.16 24.38 4.21
CA HIS A 285 14.45 24.76 3.69
C HIS A 285 15.38 23.55 3.83
N LYS A 286 15.62 22.88 2.71
CA LYS A 286 16.47 21.70 2.69
C LYS A 286 17.95 22.07 2.76
N SER A 287 18.77 21.15 3.27
CA SER A 287 20.22 21.31 3.38
C SER A 287 20.93 21.48 2.02
N ASP A 288 20.32 21.04 0.91
CA ASP A 288 20.79 21.25 -0.46
C ASP A 288 20.40 22.61 -1.07
N GLY A 289 19.77 23.49 -0.31
CA GLY A 289 19.25 24.80 -0.74
C GLY A 289 17.86 24.75 -1.39
N THR A 290 17.27 23.58 -1.57
CA THR A 290 15.93 23.45 -2.15
C THR A 290 14.87 23.95 -1.15
N LEU A 291 13.90 24.72 -1.64
CA LEU A 291 12.75 25.17 -0.88
C LEU A 291 11.52 24.35 -1.30
N VAL A 292 10.87 23.68 -0.35
CA VAL A 292 9.60 22.98 -0.55
C VAL A 292 8.52 23.68 0.26
N GLN A 293 7.44 24.08 -0.40
CA GLN A 293 6.26 24.66 0.25
C GLN A 293 5.03 23.84 -0.10
N ALA A 294 4.15 23.64 0.88
CA ALA A 294 2.87 22.97 0.65
C ALA A 294 1.83 23.43 1.66
N GLU A 295 0.57 23.35 1.25
CA GLU A 295 -0.59 23.68 2.05
C GLU A 295 -1.48 22.46 2.17
N TRP A 296 -2.07 22.27 3.35
CA TRP A 296 -2.88 21.11 3.70
C TRP A 296 -4.10 21.54 4.49
N LEU A 297 -5.25 20.99 4.14
CA LEU A 297 -6.49 21.22 4.86
C LEU A 297 -6.90 20.02 5.69
N THR A 298 -7.66 20.26 6.76
CA THR A 298 -8.19 19.22 7.64
C THR A 298 -9.43 19.72 8.39
N ASP A 299 -10.22 18.78 8.90
CA ASP A 299 -11.29 18.98 9.87
C ASP A 299 -10.82 18.85 11.34
N PHE A 300 -9.56 18.45 11.58
CA PHE A 300 -9.03 18.36 12.94
C PHE A 300 -8.95 19.71 13.63
N PRO A 301 -9.62 19.92 14.77
CA PRO A 301 -9.47 21.15 15.53
C PRO A 301 -8.08 21.25 16.17
N VAL A 302 -7.57 22.47 16.30
CA VAL A 302 -6.25 22.76 16.92
C VAL A 302 -6.14 22.14 18.32
N ALA A 303 -7.24 22.14 19.09
CA ALA A 303 -7.27 21.57 20.45
C ALA A 303 -6.96 20.06 20.50
N LYS A 304 -7.22 19.33 19.40
CA LYS A 304 -6.98 17.87 19.33
C LYS A 304 -5.67 17.51 18.65
N LEU A 305 -5.14 18.39 17.81
CA LEU A 305 -3.98 18.09 16.97
C LEU A 305 -3.08 19.34 16.89
N GLY A 306 -1.91 19.31 17.50
CA GLY A 306 -0.91 20.39 17.38
C GLY A 306 -0.29 20.44 15.98
N SER A 307 0.24 21.62 15.60
CA SER A 307 0.78 21.91 14.24
C SER A 307 1.89 20.95 13.82
N LEU A 308 2.77 20.52 14.74
CA LEU A 308 3.83 19.56 14.43
C LEU A 308 3.27 18.17 14.07
N SER A 309 2.21 17.73 14.76
CA SER A 309 1.54 16.46 14.43
C SER A 309 0.80 16.56 13.12
N PHE A 310 0.13 17.69 12.83
CA PHE A 310 -0.50 17.93 11.54
C PHE A 310 0.53 17.93 10.40
N TYR A 311 1.65 18.62 10.56
CA TYR A 311 2.76 18.56 9.59
C TYR A 311 3.22 17.12 9.32
N ARG A 312 3.43 16.31 10.36
CA ARG A 312 3.85 14.92 10.22
C ARG A 312 2.80 14.06 9.50
N MET A 313 1.52 14.27 9.79
CA MET A 313 0.42 13.60 9.07
C MET A 313 0.43 13.98 7.58
N ALA A 314 0.57 15.27 7.26
CA ALA A 314 0.68 15.74 5.89
C ALA A 314 1.89 15.12 5.16
N LYS A 315 3.04 15.04 5.81
CA LYS A 315 4.27 14.43 5.26
C LYS A 315 4.14 12.94 5.04
N SER A 316 3.30 12.24 5.80
CA SER A 316 3.12 10.78 5.68
C SER A 316 2.52 10.35 4.33
N ARG A 317 1.88 11.27 3.56
CA ARG A 317 1.37 10.97 2.22
C ARG A 317 2.45 10.38 1.30
N TRP A 318 3.65 10.94 1.33
CA TRP A 318 4.73 10.46 0.45
C TRP A 318 5.20 9.04 0.76
N GLU A 319 4.82 8.48 1.90
CA GLU A 319 5.17 7.10 2.22
C GLU A 319 4.51 6.09 1.27
N ILE A 320 3.28 6.36 0.78
CA ILE A 320 2.61 5.46 -0.18
C ILE A 320 3.35 5.41 -1.51
N GLU A 321 3.82 6.55 -2.04
CA GLU A 321 4.60 6.60 -3.27
C GLU A 321 5.95 5.90 -3.09
N ASN A 322 6.72 6.30 -2.06
CA ASN A 322 8.10 5.87 -1.87
C ASN A 322 8.22 4.41 -1.39
N ARG A 323 7.27 3.93 -0.61
CA ARG A 323 7.32 2.61 0.02
C ARG A 323 6.17 1.70 -0.40
N GLY A 324 5.01 2.24 -0.80
CA GLY A 324 3.91 1.46 -1.36
C GLY A 324 4.17 1.10 -2.81
N PHE A 325 4.06 2.08 -3.70
CA PHE A 325 4.18 1.88 -5.14
C PHE A 325 5.58 1.47 -5.58
N ASN A 326 6.61 2.21 -5.16
CA ASN A 326 7.98 1.92 -5.59
C ASN A 326 8.44 0.52 -5.20
N ASP A 327 8.16 0.08 -3.97
CA ASP A 327 8.50 -1.27 -3.57
C ASP A 327 7.65 -2.31 -4.31
N GLY A 328 6.33 -2.11 -4.41
CA GLY A 328 5.43 -3.01 -5.13
C GLY A 328 5.86 -3.23 -6.59
N LYS A 329 6.15 -2.15 -7.30
CA LYS A 329 6.55 -2.17 -8.70
C LYS A 329 7.96 -2.74 -8.90
N ASN A 330 8.96 -2.15 -8.23
CA ASN A 330 10.37 -2.43 -8.50
C ASN A 330 10.91 -3.67 -7.79
N ARG A 331 10.23 -4.15 -6.73
CA ARG A 331 10.75 -5.25 -5.91
C ARG A 331 9.83 -6.46 -5.84
N TYR A 332 8.51 -6.26 -5.89
CA TYR A 332 7.56 -7.36 -5.72
C TYR A 332 6.85 -7.77 -7.02
N GLY A 333 7.26 -7.18 -8.16
CA GLY A 333 6.81 -7.58 -9.47
C GLY A 333 5.39 -7.14 -9.84
N MET A 334 4.91 -6.01 -9.29
CA MET A 334 3.58 -5.46 -9.62
C MET A 334 3.48 -4.98 -11.08
N GLU A 335 4.62 -4.69 -11.72
CA GLU A 335 4.71 -4.36 -13.15
C GLU A 335 4.59 -5.58 -14.06
N HIS A 336 4.68 -6.80 -13.53
CA HIS A 336 4.58 -8.02 -14.32
C HIS A 336 3.17 -8.60 -14.26
N ILE A 337 2.48 -8.64 -15.39
CA ILE A 337 1.17 -9.28 -15.54
C ILE A 337 1.37 -10.76 -15.81
N CYS A 338 1.17 -11.59 -14.79
CA CYS A 338 1.35 -13.04 -14.87
C CYS A 338 0.34 -13.70 -15.79
N HIS A 339 -0.92 -13.29 -15.65
CA HIS A 339 -2.06 -13.77 -16.40
C HIS A 339 -2.97 -12.59 -16.72
N HIS A 340 -3.23 -12.36 -18.02
CA HIS A 340 -3.90 -11.14 -18.51
C HIS A 340 -5.43 -11.30 -18.51
N GLU A 341 -5.98 -11.55 -17.33
CA GLU A 341 -7.40 -11.63 -17.02
C GLU A 341 -7.71 -10.69 -15.83
N PRO A 342 -8.75 -9.86 -15.87
CA PRO A 342 -9.00 -8.80 -14.90
C PRO A 342 -9.02 -9.26 -13.44
N ASN A 343 -9.72 -10.36 -13.14
CA ASN A 343 -9.76 -10.88 -11.77
C ASN A 343 -8.39 -11.41 -11.33
N SER A 344 -7.68 -12.09 -12.22
CA SER A 344 -6.33 -12.61 -11.94
C SER A 344 -5.34 -11.45 -11.66
N ILE A 345 -5.40 -10.37 -12.44
CA ILE A 345 -4.57 -9.17 -12.22
C ILE A 345 -4.82 -8.62 -10.81
N LEU A 346 -6.07 -8.42 -10.43
CA LEU A 346 -6.45 -7.91 -9.12
C LEU A 346 -5.99 -8.84 -7.99
N ILE A 347 -6.27 -10.13 -8.09
CA ILE A 347 -5.86 -11.12 -7.09
C ILE A 347 -4.34 -11.15 -6.93
N VAL A 348 -3.58 -11.16 -8.03
CA VAL A 348 -2.12 -11.13 -7.97
C VAL A 348 -1.61 -9.84 -7.29
N TRP A 349 -2.20 -8.69 -7.59
CA TRP A 349 -1.83 -7.45 -6.90
C TRP A 349 -2.14 -7.49 -5.39
N LEU A 350 -3.29 -8.04 -4.99
CA LEU A 350 -3.61 -8.24 -3.57
C LEU A 350 -2.63 -9.20 -2.87
N LEU A 351 -2.18 -10.26 -3.57
CA LEU A 351 -1.18 -11.20 -3.04
C LEU A 351 0.22 -10.59 -2.98
N ILE A 352 0.57 -9.69 -3.91
CA ILE A 352 1.79 -8.88 -3.83
C ILE A 352 1.75 -7.95 -2.60
N VAL A 353 0.64 -7.28 -2.37
CA VAL A 353 0.42 -6.47 -1.16
C VAL A 353 0.58 -7.32 0.09
N LEU A 354 0.00 -8.51 0.13
CA LEU A 354 0.13 -9.45 1.24
C LEU A 354 1.59 -9.88 1.48
N ALA A 355 2.34 -10.19 0.41
CA ALA A 355 3.76 -10.54 0.50
C ALA A 355 4.60 -9.42 1.11
N LEU A 356 4.36 -8.19 0.65
CA LEU A 356 5.02 -6.98 1.15
C LEU A 356 4.70 -6.73 2.62
N VAL A 357 3.44 -6.89 3.03
CA VAL A 357 2.99 -6.77 4.42
C VAL A 357 3.66 -7.81 5.31
N ILE A 358 3.66 -9.08 4.91
CA ILE A 358 4.27 -10.17 5.69
C ILE A 358 5.77 -9.94 5.86
N GLU A 359 6.49 -9.61 4.79
CA GLU A 359 7.94 -9.36 4.86
C GLU A 359 8.27 -8.20 5.80
N ARG A 360 7.55 -7.07 5.69
CA ARG A 360 7.79 -5.89 6.53
C ARG A 360 7.50 -6.16 8.00
N LEU A 361 6.40 -6.84 8.31
CA LEU A 361 6.06 -7.23 9.67
C LEU A 361 7.05 -8.24 10.24
N TYR A 362 7.54 -9.16 9.41
CA TYR A 362 8.58 -10.11 9.80
C TYR A 362 9.88 -9.38 10.16
N ARG A 363 10.35 -8.45 9.30
CA ARG A 363 11.55 -7.66 9.57
C ARG A 363 11.40 -6.81 10.85
N LEU A 364 10.25 -6.13 11.00
CA LEU A 364 9.97 -5.35 12.20
C LEU A 364 10.07 -6.19 13.48
N ARG A 365 9.50 -7.38 13.47
CA ARG A 365 9.42 -8.23 14.65
C ARG A 365 10.74 -8.93 14.97
N HIS A 366 11.46 -9.40 13.96
CA HIS A 366 12.58 -10.32 14.13
C HIS A 366 13.94 -9.74 13.78
N LEU A 367 14.01 -8.72 12.91
CA LEU A 367 15.27 -8.20 12.38
C LEU A 367 15.60 -6.76 12.83
N HIS A 368 14.58 -5.95 13.12
CA HIS A 368 14.78 -4.57 13.58
C HIS A 368 14.99 -4.48 15.11
N ARG A 369 14.87 -5.59 15.82
CA ARG A 369 15.12 -5.67 17.25
C ARG A 369 16.50 -6.31 17.49
N GLY A 370 17.33 -5.67 18.34
CA GLY A 370 18.68 -6.14 18.62
C GLY A 370 19.70 -5.85 17.50
N ASP A 371 20.90 -6.43 17.62
CA ASP A 371 22.03 -6.19 16.73
C ASP A 371 22.07 -7.18 15.55
N HIS A 372 21.02 -7.18 14.73
CA HIS A 372 21.00 -7.99 13.52
C HIS A 372 21.67 -7.24 12.35
N GLN A 373 22.52 -7.94 11.61
CA GLN A 373 23.14 -7.43 10.38
C GLN A 373 22.13 -7.32 9.22
N ILE A 374 21.14 -8.23 9.20
CA ILE A 374 20.10 -8.30 8.17
C ILE A 374 18.96 -7.38 8.56
N ARG A 375 18.87 -6.19 7.95
CA ARG A 375 17.84 -5.18 8.27
C ARG A 375 17.01 -4.75 7.09
N SER A 376 17.63 -4.63 5.91
CA SER A 376 16.92 -4.24 4.69
C SER A 376 16.19 -5.42 4.04
N ALA A 377 15.25 -5.11 3.12
CA ALA A 377 14.58 -6.13 2.31
C ALA A 377 15.57 -6.89 1.40
N MET A 378 16.63 -6.18 0.93
CA MET A 378 17.65 -6.80 0.08
C MET A 378 18.58 -7.71 0.86
N ASP A 379 18.98 -7.32 2.08
CA ASP A 379 19.78 -8.19 2.95
C ASP A 379 19.02 -9.47 3.28
N LEU A 380 17.70 -9.34 3.58
CA LEU A 380 16.85 -10.50 3.82
C LEU A 380 16.77 -11.41 2.59
N LEU A 381 16.53 -10.84 1.41
CA LEU A 381 16.45 -11.58 0.15
C LEU A 381 17.75 -12.34 -0.12
N THR A 382 18.89 -11.65 -0.03
CA THR A 382 20.22 -12.26 -0.22
C THR A 382 20.44 -13.42 0.76
N TRP A 383 20.09 -13.21 2.02
CA TRP A 383 20.21 -14.25 3.03
C TRP A 383 19.30 -15.45 2.76
N LEU A 384 18.05 -15.22 2.35
CA LEU A 384 17.13 -16.31 2.00
C LEU A 384 17.66 -17.15 0.85
N TRP A 385 18.17 -16.52 -0.22
CA TRP A 385 18.77 -17.25 -1.33
C TRP A 385 20.04 -18.01 -0.95
N LEU A 386 20.92 -17.42 -0.14
CA LEU A 386 22.10 -18.13 0.35
C LEU A 386 21.73 -19.34 1.20
N THR A 387 20.69 -19.26 2.01
CA THR A 387 20.26 -20.40 2.84
C THR A 387 19.53 -21.49 2.05
N LEU A 388 18.89 -21.15 0.95
CA LEU A 388 18.29 -22.11 0.02
C LEU A 388 19.35 -22.76 -0.91
N GLY A 389 20.31 -21.98 -1.40
CA GLY A 389 21.35 -22.41 -2.33
C GLY A 389 22.54 -23.11 -1.70
N SER A 390 22.68 -23.13 -0.37
CA SER A 390 23.72 -23.88 0.33
C SER A 390 23.53 -25.42 0.23
N ARG A 391 22.48 -25.87 -0.42
CA ARG A 391 22.27 -27.25 -0.84
C ARG A 391 22.36 -27.25 -2.37
N SER A 392 23.37 -27.93 -2.91
CA SER A 392 23.71 -28.01 -4.32
C SER A 392 22.50 -28.07 -5.25
N PRO A 393 22.51 -27.32 -6.38
CA PRO A 393 21.49 -27.51 -7.40
C PRO A 393 21.50 -28.96 -7.88
N PRO A 394 20.36 -29.54 -8.29
CA PRO A 394 20.36 -30.88 -8.90
C PRO A 394 21.27 -30.84 -10.11
N GLU A 395 22.14 -31.83 -10.22
CA GLU A 395 22.91 -32.08 -11.43
C GLU A 395 21.91 -32.24 -12.57
N THR A 396 21.93 -31.30 -13.52
CA THR A 396 21.18 -31.41 -14.77
C THR A 396 21.83 -32.57 -15.55
N GLY A 397 21.18 -33.73 -15.53
CA GLY A 397 21.47 -34.82 -16.44
C GLY A 397 20.94 -34.55 -17.85
#